data_5ba0d1485db5e09f8b3702dfa8a3fff2
#
_entry.id   5ba0d1485db5e09f8b3702dfa8a3fff2
#
_cell.length_a   1.000
_cell.length_b   1.000
_cell.length_c   1.000
_cell.angle_alpha   90.00
_cell.angle_beta   90.00
_cell.angle_gamma   90.00
#
_symmetry.space_group_name_H-M   'P 1'
#
loop_
_entity.id
_entity.type
_entity.pdbx_description
1 polymer ?
#
loop_
_entity_poly.entity_id
_entity_poly.type
_entity_poly.pdbx_seq_one_letter_code
_entity_poly.pdbx_strand_id
1 'polypeptide(L)'
;LCKTAVKGLMVLPADIRLAGAEIELANMERRERVIADMLEGVREQFDYIFIDCPPSLGMITLNALCAADGVLIPIQCEYFALEGVSALMGTIQKVQKMNRHLAIEGVVLTMLDARTNLSVQVAQEVRKVFKNKVYQTVIPRNVRLGEAPSHGLPISLYDPRSLGAQSYQQLAKEFLARE
;
A
#
# COMPACT_ATOMS: atom_id res chain seq x y z
N LEU A 1 -5.55 4.06 18.95
CA LEU A 1 -4.64 2.98 18.55
C LEU A 1 -5.00 1.71 19.31
N CYS A 2 -5.19 0.60 18.59
CA CYS A 2 -5.55 -0.72 19.13
C CYS A 2 -4.34 -1.64 19.08
N LYS A 3 -4.13 -2.40 20.18
CA LYS A 3 -3.13 -3.48 20.19
C LYS A 3 -3.64 -4.67 19.38
N THR A 4 -2.73 -5.36 18.70
CA THR A 4 -3.03 -6.60 17.96
C THR A 4 -2.41 -7.82 18.61
N ALA A 5 -2.72 -9.02 18.09
CA ALA A 5 -2.08 -10.26 18.50
C ALA A 5 -0.60 -10.35 18.06
N VAL A 6 -0.17 -9.49 17.13
CA VAL A 6 1.22 -9.43 16.65
C VAL A 6 2.00 -8.45 17.53
N LYS A 7 3.07 -8.93 18.14
CA LYS A 7 3.94 -8.10 18.99
C LYS A 7 4.54 -6.94 18.17
N GLY A 8 4.42 -5.72 18.67
CA GLY A 8 4.95 -4.52 18.02
C GLY A 8 4.03 -3.94 16.93
N LEU A 9 2.92 -4.59 16.58
CA LEU A 9 1.94 -4.09 15.64
C LEU A 9 0.76 -3.46 16.36
N MET A 10 0.49 -2.19 16.02
CA MET A 10 -0.73 -1.48 16.43
C MET A 10 -1.55 -1.11 15.20
N VAL A 11 -2.85 -0.98 15.35
CA VAL A 11 -3.76 -0.61 14.28
C VAL A 11 -4.61 0.58 14.70
N LEU A 12 -4.75 1.54 13.81
CA LEU A 12 -5.79 2.56 13.86
C LEU A 12 -6.88 2.13 12.86
N PRO A 13 -7.97 1.52 13.33
CA PRO A 13 -9.01 1.00 12.44
C PRO A 13 -9.83 2.13 11.86
N ALA A 14 -10.26 1.96 10.62
CA ALA A 14 -11.30 2.77 9.99
C ALA A 14 -12.63 2.00 9.97
N ASP A 15 -13.72 2.73 9.90
CA ASP A 15 -15.05 2.15 9.69
C ASP A 15 -15.84 2.93 8.62
N ILE A 16 -17.09 2.53 8.38
CA ILE A 16 -17.95 3.10 7.34
C ILE A 16 -18.14 4.62 7.49
N ARG A 17 -17.99 5.17 8.68
CA ARG A 17 -18.10 6.62 8.93
C ARG A 17 -17.00 7.41 8.24
N LEU A 18 -15.84 6.78 7.98
CA LEU A 18 -14.75 7.43 7.26
C LEU A 18 -15.15 7.81 5.83
N ALA A 19 -16.11 7.11 5.22
CA ALA A 19 -16.64 7.48 3.91
C ALA A 19 -17.33 8.87 3.92
N GLY A 20 -17.92 9.27 5.06
CA GLY A 20 -18.49 10.61 5.26
C GLY A 20 -17.43 11.69 5.45
N ALA A 21 -16.24 11.35 5.86
CA ALA A 21 -15.18 12.31 6.12
C ALA A 21 -14.76 13.10 4.86
N GLU A 22 -14.93 12.56 3.66
CA GLU A 22 -14.66 13.31 2.42
C GLU A 22 -15.54 14.55 2.29
N ILE A 23 -16.81 14.49 2.74
CA ILE A 23 -17.74 15.61 2.73
C ILE A 23 -17.34 16.64 3.79
N GLU A 24 -16.96 16.18 4.98
CA GLU A 24 -16.53 17.04 6.07
C GLU A 24 -15.22 17.75 5.73
N LEU A 25 -14.26 17.02 5.21
CA LEU A 25 -12.96 17.55 4.76
C LEU A 25 -13.11 18.62 3.67
N ALA A 26 -14.13 18.52 2.80
CA ALA A 26 -14.32 19.47 1.69
C ALA A 26 -14.40 20.92 2.16
N ASN A 27 -14.92 21.16 3.37
CA ASN A 27 -15.13 22.48 3.95
C ASN A 27 -14.06 22.91 4.98
N MET A 28 -13.04 22.08 5.21
CA MET A 28 -11.98 22.37 6.18
C MET A 28 -10.82 23.15 5.53
N GLU A 29 -10.25 24.09 6.27
CA GLU A 29 -8.96 24.68 5.93
C GLU A 29 -7.86 23.62 6.08
N ARG A 30 -6.86 23.64 5.18
CA ARG A 30 -5.74 22.68 5.17
C ARG A 30 -6.22 21.22 5.14
N ARG A 31 -7.33 20.97 4.51
CA ARG A 31 -8.03 19.68 4.43
C ARG A 31 -7.16 18.50 3.96
N GLU A 32 -6.10 18.80 3.22
CA GLU A 32 -5.14 17.81 2.73
C GLU A 32 -4.10 17.36 3.77
N ARG A 33 -4.04 18.03 4.93
CA ARG A 33 -3.04 17.78 5.98
C ARG A 33 -3.60 17.16 7.26
N VAL A 34 -4.86 16.84 7.29
CA VAL A 34 -5.52 16.33 8.51
C VAL A 34 -4.84 15.06 9.04
N ILE A 35 -4.51 14.10 8.15
CA ILE A 35 -3.79 12.88 8.57
C ILE A 35 -2.36 13.23 8.99
N ALA A 36 -1.66 14.11 8.30
CA ALA A 36 -0.31 14.53 8.68
C ALA A 36 -0.31 15.16 10.08
N ASP A 37 -1.21 16.11 10.33
CA ASP A 37 -1.32 16.81 11.61
C ASP A 37 -1.74 15.83 12.74
N MET A 38 -2.58 14.82 12.45
CA MET A 38 -2.94 13.76 13.40
C MET A 38 -1.77 12.83 13.75
N LEU A 39 -0.90 12.55 12.80
CA LEU A 39 0.25 11.66 13.01
C LEU A 39 1.44 12.36 13.68
N GLU A 40 1.51 13.69 13.70
CA GLU A 40 2.63 14.46 14.24
C GLU A 40 2.97 14.07 15.70
N GLY A 41 1.94 13.83 16.53
CA GLY A 41 2.13 13.45 17.95
C GLY A 41 2.50 11.99 18.21
N VAL A 42 2.47 11.12 17.20
CA VAL A 42 2.71 9.68 17.36
C VAL A 42 3.83 9.13 16.47
N ARG A 43 4.28 9.89 15.49
CA ARG A 43 5.24 9.46 14.47
C ARG A 43 6.54 8.91 15.08
N GLU A 44 7.08 9.58 16.08
CA GLU A 44 8.32 9.21 16.79
C GLU A 44 8.22 7.90 17.59
N GLN A 45 7.01 7.35 17.75
CA GLN A 45 6.78 6.14 18.54
C GLN A 45 6.85 4.85 17.72
N PHE A 46 6.98 4.97 16.38
CA PHE A 46 6.93 3.85 15.46
C PHE A 46 8.10 3.88 14.48
N ASP A 47 8.67 2.71 14.20
CA ASP A 47 9.67 2.55 13.15
C ASP A 47 9.03 2.77 11.77
N TYR A 48 7.80 2.29 11.58
CA TYR A 48 7.03 2.41 10.34
C TYR A 48 5.56 2.69 10.63
N ILE A 49 4.96 3.54 9.79
CA ILE A 49 3.52 3.79 9.75
C ILE A 49 3.03 3.50 8.34
N PHE A 50 2.24 2.44 8.17
CA PHE A 50 1.61 2.10 6.90
C PHE A 50 0.19 2.66 6.87
N ILE A 51 -0.14 3.41 5.84
CA ILE A 51 -1.49 3.94 5.59
C ILE A 51 -2.07 3.16 4.42
N ASP A 52 -3.00 2.25 4.71
CA ASP A 52 -3.75 1.52 3.68
C ASP A 52 -4.81 2.45 3.07
N CYS A 53 -4.77 2.60 1.76
CA CYS A 53 -5.61 3.53 1.03
C CYS A 53 -6.63 2.80 0.15
N PRO A 54 -7.86 3.35 0.01
CA PRO A 54 -8.81 2.83 -0.96
C PRO A 54 -8.29 3.03 -2.40
N PRO A 55 -8.81 2.28 -3.38
CA PRO A 55 -8.39 2.41 -4.78
C PRO A 55 -8.84 3.75 -5.41
N SER A 56 -9.68 4.51 -4.75
CA SER A 56 -10.11 5.85 -5.19
C SER A 56 -9.00 6.89 -4.94
N LEU A 57 -8.88 7.86 -5.84
CA LEU A 57 -7.98 9.01 -5.68
C LEU A 57 -8.72 10.21 -5.05
N GLY A 58 -9.54 9.94 -4.03
CA GLY A 58 -10.32 10.94 -3.31
C GLY A 58 -9.51 11.69 -2.25
N MET A 59 -10.22 12.48 -1.43
CA MET A 59 -9.60 13.34 -0.42
C MET A 59 -8.86 12.57 0.67
N ILE A 60 -9.32 11.35 1.02
CA ILE A 60 -8.66 10.49 2.00
C ILE A 60 -7.30 10.03 1.47
N THR A 61 -7.24 9.56 0.21
CA THR A 61 -5.98 9.18 -0.43
C THR A 61 -5.03 10.36 -0.57
N LEU A 62 -5.54 11.54 -0.90
CA LEU A 62 -4.74 12.77 -0.94
C LEU A 62 -4.12 13.08 0.42
N ASN A 63 -4.89 12.96 1.51
CA ASN A 63 -4.40 13.13 2.87
C ASN A 63 -3.29 12.13 3.22
N ALA A 64 -3.47 10.85 2.88
CA ALA A 64 -2.46 9.82 3.10
C ALA A 64 -1.15 10.15 2.37
N LEU A 65 -1.23 10.55 1.10
CA LEU A 65 -0.06 10.96 0.30
C LEU A 65 0.61 12.23 0.84
N CYS A 66 -0.16 13.17 1.38
CA CYS A 66 0.39 14.37 2.01
C CYS A 66 1.10 14.07 3.35
N ALA A 67 0.71 13.01 4.04
CA ALA A 67 1.29 12.59 5.31
C ALA A 67 2.49 11.63 5.16
N ALA A 68 2.61 10.96 4.02
CA ALA A 68 3.59 9.92 3.78
C ALA A 68 4.95 10.46 3.30
N ASP A 69 6.01 9.71 3.57
CA ASP A 69 7.35 9.93 3.01
C ASP A 69 7.53 9.13 1.71
N GLY A 70 6.90 7.96 1.62
CA GLY A 70 7.00 7.06 0.49
C GLY A 70 5.68 6.41 0.09
N VAL A 71 5.59 6.02 -1.16
CA VAL A 71 4.45 5.28 -1.72
C VAL A 71 4.91 3.91 -2.17
N LEU A 72 4.39 2.87 -1.53
CA LEU A 72 4.50 1.49 -1.97
C LEU A 72 3.30 1.15 -2.83
N ILE A 73 3.51 0.78 -4.09
CA ILE A 73 2.45 0.58 -5.08
C ILE A 73 2.27 -0.91 -5.38
N PRO A 74 1.23 -1.56 -4.84
CA PRO A 74 0.89 -2.93 -5.24
C PRO A 74 0.19 -2.89 -6.62
N ILE A 75 0.69 -3.69 -7.55
CA ILE A 75 0.11 -3.84 -8.90
C ILE A 75 -0.29 -5.29 -9.11
N GLN A 76 -1.57 -5.53 -9.33
CA GLN A 76 -2.05 -6.85 -9.73
C GLN A 76 -1.61 -7.14 -11.17
N CYS A 77 -1.12 -8.37 -11.42
CA CYS A 77 -0.69 -8.79 -12.76
C CYS A 77 -1.89 -9.17 -13.64
N GLU A 78 -2.81 -8.21 -13.85
CA GLU A 78 -4.05 -8.32 -14.62
C GLU A 78 -4.20 -7.18 -15.64
N TYR A 79 -5.14 -7.31 -16.59
CA TYR A 79 -5.24 -6.45 -17.79
C TYR A 79 -5.31 -4.95 -17.48
N PHE A 80 -6.13 -4.53 -16.52
CA PHE A 80 -6.33 -3.11 -16.21
C PHE A 80 -5.26 -2.47 -15.31
N ALA A 81 -4.23 -3.21 -14.96
CA ALA A 81 -3.20 -2.76 -14.01
C ALA A 81 -2.50 -1.46 -14.45
N LEU A 82 -2.12 -1.35 -15.71
CA LEU A 82 -1.34 -0.22 -16.23
C LEU A 82 -2.17 1.07 -16.36
N GLU A 83 -3.47 0.96 -16.61
CA GLU A 83 -4.37 2.13 -16.68
C GLU A 83 -4.49 2.83 -15.32
N GLY A 84 -4.76 2.06 -14.27
CA GLY A 84 -4.83 2.58 -12.90
C GLY A 84 -3.53 3.21 -12.42
N VAL A 85 -2.40 2.65 -12.81
CA VAL A 85 -1.07 3.16 -12.48
C VAL A 85 -0.82 4.55 -13.09
N SER A 86 -1.22 4.79 -14.32
CA SER A 86 -1.04 6.10 -14.97
C SER A 86 -1.78 7.22 -14.24
N ALA A 87 -3.02 6.96 -13.80
CA ALA A 87 -3.81 7.90 -13.01
C ALA A 87 -3.15 8.18 -11.63
N LEU A 88 -2.67 7.13 -10.97
CA LEU A 88 -1.96 7.23 -9.70
C LEU A 88 -0.68 8.07 -9.83
N MET A 89 0.13 7.82 -10.86
CA MET A 89 1.36 8.58 -11.13
C MET A 89 1.08 10.07 -11.32
N GLY A 90 0.02 10.42 -12.07
CA GLY A 90 -0.41 11.81 -12.22
C GLY A 90 -0.82 12.45 -10.89
N THR A 91 -1.44 11.69 -9.99
CA THR A 91 -1.80 12.17 -8.65
C THR A 91 -0.57 12.34 -7.76
N ILE A 92 0.35 11.39 -7.73
CA ILE A 92 1.61 11.48 -6.98
C ILE A 92 2.38 12.74 -7.40
N GLN A 93 2.53 13.00 -8.69
CA GLN A 93 3.20 14.21 -9.21
C GLN A 93 2.54 15.52 -8.75
N LYS A 94 1.21 15.54 -8.65
CA LYS A 94 0.50 16.72 -8.10
C LYS A 94 0.76 16.88 -6.62
N VAL A 95 0.74 15.79 -5.86
CA VAL A 95 0.99 15.80 -4.40
C VAL A 95 2.43 16.19 -4.09
N GLN A 96 3.40 15.79 -4.90
CA GLN A 96 4.81 16.17 -4.73
C GLN A 96 5.05 17.69 -4.77
N LYS A 97 4.12 18.48 -5.33
CA LYS A 97 4.17 19.95 -5.24
C LYS A 97 3.85 20.47 -3.84
N MET A 98 3.08 19.73 -3.05
CA MET A 98 2.66 20.06 -1.69
C MET A 98 3.53 19.33 -0.64
N ASN A 99 3.83 18.07 -0.89
CA ASN A 99 4.71 17.22 -0.09
C ASN A 99 5.95 16.85 -0.91
N ARG A 100 7.01 17.66 -0.81
CA ARG A 100 8.26 17.49 -1.59
C ARG A 100 9.07 16.25 -1.18
N HIS A 101 8.81 15.68 0.00
CA HIS A 101 9.49 14.49 0.49
C HIS A 101 8.89 13.20 -0.06
N LEU A 102 7.66 13.26 -0.57
CA LEU A 102 6.98 12.09 -1.11
C LEU A 102 7.77 11.47 -2.27
N ALA A 103 8.21 10.25 -2.08
CA ALA A 103 8.91 9.47 -3.10
C ALA A 103 8.14 8.19 -3.45
N ILE A 104 8.41 7.61 -4.61
CA ILE A 104 7.99 6.23 -4.89
C ILE A 104 9.00 5.32 -4.21
N GLU A 105 8.56 4.65 -3.15
CA GLU A 105 9.36 3.67 -2.42
C GLU A 105 9.62 2.44 -3.29
N GLY A 106 8.56 1.90 -3.85
CA GLY A 106 8.67 0.79 -4.76
C GLY A 106 7.35 0.30 -5.31
N VAL A 107 7.45 -0.66 -6.22
CA VAL A 107 6.32 -1.31 -6.86
C VAL A 107 6.38 -2.81 -6.58
N VAL A 108 5.29 -3.37 -6.05
CA VAL A 108 5.15 -4.79 -5.74
C VAL A 108 4.18 -5.43 -6.73
N LEU A 109 4.65 -6.43 -7.46
CA LEU A 109 3.80 -7.25 -8.31
C LEU A 109 3.02 -8.23 -7.45
N THR A 110 1.70 -8.22 -7.57
CA THR A 110 0.81 -9.07 -6.81
C THR A 110 -0.07 -9.93 -7.71
N MET A 111 -0.65 -10.98 -7.15
CA MET A 111 -1.57 -11.90 -7.83
C MET A 111 -0.98 -12.48 -9.14
N LEU A 112 0.35 -12.62 -9.21
CA LEU A 112 0.99 -13.23 -10.37
C LEU A 112 0.56 -14.69 -10.50
N ASP A 113 0.07 -15.05 -11.68
CA ASP A 113 -0.11 -16.43 -12.12
C ASP A 113 0.81 -16.71 -13.29
N ALA A 114 1.92 -17.38 -13.01
CA ALA A 114 2.95 -17.71 -14.03
C ALA A 114 2.45 -18.66 -15.14
N ARG A 115 1.27 -19.28 -14.98
CA ARG A 115 0.65 -20.15 -15.98
C ARG A 115 -0.03 -19.35 -17.10
N THR A 116 -0.27 -18.07 -16.89
CA THR A 116 -0.95 -17.20 -17.85
C THR A 116 0.02 -16.25 -18.53
N ASN A 117 0.00 -16.20 -19.86
CA ASN A 117 0.83 -15.27 -20.63
C ASN A 117 0.53 -13.82 -20.28
N LEU A 118 -0.73 -13.49 -20.00
CA LEU A 118 -1.15 -12.15 -19.62
C LEU A 118 -0.43 -11.65 -18.37
N SER A 119 -0.44 -12.43 -17.29
CA SER A 119 0.24 -12.05 -16.04
C SER A 119 1.74 -11.81 -16.23
N VAL A 120 2.38 -12.66 -17.05
CA VAL A 120 3.81 -12.52 -17.37
C VAL A 120 4.07 -11.24 -18.18
N GLN A 121 3.26 -10.97 -19.19
CA GLN A 121 3.36 -9.75 -20.01
C GLN A 121 3.16 -8.48 -19.17
N VAL A 122 2.12 -8.41 -18.34
CA VAL A 122 1.89 -7.27 -17.43
C VAL A 122 3.09 -7.07 -16.51
N ALA A 123 3.61 -8.13 -15.90
CA ALA A 123 4.79 -8.04 -15.04
C ALA A 123 6.02 -7.48 -15.78
N GLN A 124 6.23 -7.89 -17.05
CA GLN A 124 7.31 -7.37 -17.88
C GLN A 124 7.14 -5.88 -18.20
N GLU A 125 5.93 -5.45 -18.56
CA GLU A 125 5.64 -4.04 -18.86
C GLU A 125 5.83 -3.16 -17.60
N VAL A 126 5.35 -3.60 -16.44
CA VAL A 126 5.58 -2.89 -15.18
C VAL A 126 7.08 -2.75 -14.88
N ARG A 127 7.87 -3.81 -15.10
CA ARG A 127 9.33 -3.75 -14.92
C ARG A 127 10.03 -2.81 -15.91
N LYS A 128 9.55 -2.70 -17.15
CA LYS A 128 10.07 -1.72 -18.12
C LYS A 128 9.81 -0.28 -17.68
N VAL A 129 8.59 0.00 -17.17
CA VAL A 129 8.19 1.34 -16.74
C VAL A 129 8.90 1.77 -15.46
N PHE A 130 8.86 0.95 -14.43
CA PHE A 130 9.35 1.30 -13.09
C PHE A 130 10.81 0.87 -12.81
N LYS A 131 11.39 0.07 -13.70
CA LYS A 131 12.83 -0.34 -13.66
C LYS A 131 13.25 -0.85 -12.27
N ASN A 132 14.22 -0.17 -11.65
CA ASN A 132 14.79 -0.51 -10.36
C ASN A 132 13.84 -0.29 -9.16
N LYS A 133 12.72 0.39 -9.37
CA LYS A 133 11.70 0.57 -8.32
C LYS A 133 10.83 -0.68 -8.13
N VAL A 134 10.82 -1.64 -9.06
CA VAL A 134 10.06 -2.88 -8.89
C VAL A 134 10.81 -3.82 -7.94
N TYR A 135 10.11 -4.32 -6.93
CA TYR A 135 10.65 -5.34 -6.04
C TYR A 135 10.94 -6.64 -6.81
N GLN A 136 12.00 -7.34 -6.43
CA GLN A 136 12.31 -8.66 -6.99
C GLN A 136 11.28 -9.68 -6.53
N THR A 137 10.89 -9.56 -5.27
CA THR A 137 9.83 -10.37 -4.67
C THR A 137 8.49 -10.10 -5.33
N VAL A 138 7.79 -11.17 -5.69
CA VAL A 138 6.45 -11.13 -6.28
C VAL A 138 5.50 -11.89 -5.37
N ILE A 139 4.31 -11.35 -5.16
CA ILE A 139 3.24 -12.03 -4.42
C ILE A 139 2.40 -12.84 -5.41
N PRO A 140 2.42 -14.18 -5.34
CA PRO A 140 1.65 -15.01 -6.25
C PRO A 140 0.15 -14.99 -5.89
N ARG A 141 -0.69 -15.39 -6.84
CA ARG A 141 -2.08 -15.73 -6.53
C ARG A 141 -2.10 -16.92 -5.59
N ASN A 142 -2.68 -16.73 -4.39
CA ASN A 142 -2.68 -17.74 -3.34
C ASN A 142 -4.00 -17.69 -2.54
N VAL A 143 -4.71 -18.79 -2.47
CA VAL A 143 -6.02 -18.90 -1.81
C VAL A 143 -5.92 -18.56 -0.32
N ARG A 144 -4.82 -18.98 0.34
CA ARG A 144 -4.61 -18.71 1.78
C ARG A 144 -4.56 -17.24 2.13
N LEU A 145 -4.05 -16.39 1.21
CA LEU A 145 -4.07 -14.93 1.38
C LEU A 145 -5.51 -14.38 1.36
N GLY A 146 -6.40 -14.98 0.59
CA GLY A 146 -7.82 -14.61 0.56
C GLY A 146 -8.61 -15.13 1.76
N GLU A 147 -8.21 -16.26 2.34
CA GLU A 147 -8.85 -16.86 3.51
C GLU A 147 -8.49 -16.16 4.83
N ALA A 148 -7.23 -15.79 5.02
CA ALA A 148 -6.72 -15.23 6.28
C ALA A 148 -7.56 -14.08 6.84
N PRO A 149 -8.03 -13.09 6.03
CA PRO A 149 -8.88 -12.00 6.53
C PRO A 149 -10.21 -12.47 7.11
N SER A 150 -10.81 -13.56 6.59
CA SER A 150 -12.07 -14.10 7.13
C SER A 150 -11.91 -14.68 8.53
N HIS A 151 -10.68 -14.98 8.94
CA HIS A 151 -10.33 -15.43 10.29
C HIS A 151 -9.79 -14.30 11.17
N GLY A 152 -9.74 -13.06 10.67
CA GLY A 152 -9.18 -11.92 11.40
C GLY A 152 -7.69 -12.04 11.71
N LEU A 153 -6.95 -12.83 10.92
CA LEU A 153 -5.54 -13.12 11.15
C LEU A 153 -4.68 -12.67 9.96
N PRO A 154 -3.47 -12.15 10.21
CA PRO A 154 -2.49 -11.99 9.14
C PRO A 154 -2.03 -13.35 8.65
N ILE A 155 -1.59 -13.42 7.39
CA ILE A 155 -1.16 -14.69 6.77
C ILE A 155 -0.03 -15.38 7.54
N SER A 156 0.83 -14.60 8.19
CA SER A 156 1.93 -15.11 9.01
C SER A 156 1.48 -15.89 10.25
N LEU A 157 0.27 -15.64 10.75
CA LEU A 157 -0.37 -16.39 11.84
C LEU A 157 -1.36 -17.43 11.34
N TYR A 158 -2.03 -17.16 10.22
CA TYR A 158 -3.02 -18.07 9.65
C TYR A 158 -2.40 -19.31 9.02
N ASP A 159 -1.47 -19.12 8.10
CA ASP A 159 -0.73 -20.20 7.45
C ASP A 159 0.72 -19.77 7.14
N PRO A 160 1.61 -19.83 8.13
CA PRO A 160 2.99 -19.37 7.99
C PRO A 160 3.83 -20.16 6.98
N ARG A 161 3.37 -21.36 6.59
CA ARG A 161 4.04 -22.22 5.60
C ARG A 161 3.53 -22.02 4.18
N SER A 162 2.45 -21.27 4.00
CA SER A 162 1.92 -20.99 2.66
C SER A 162 2.92 -20.21 1.81
N LEU A 163 2.83 -20.39 0.51
CA LEU A 163 3.64 -19.61 -0.44
C LEU A 163 3.38 -18.10 -0.29
N GLY A 164 2.13 -17.73 0.01
CA GLY A 164 1.77 -16.34 0.29
C GLY A 164 2.51 -15.76 1.49
N ALA A 165 2.56 -16.49 2.62
CA ALA A 165 3.29 -16.06 3.81
C ALA A 165 4.79 -15.92 3.55
N GLN A 166 5.39 -16.89 2.88
CA GLN A 166 6.82 -16.86 2.53
C GLN A 166 7.15 -15.67 1.60
N SER A 167 6.28 -15.38 0.62
CA SER A 167 6.47 -14.26 -0.29
C SER A 167 6.38 -12.91 0.44
N TYR A 168 5.42 -12.74 1.36
CA TYR A 168 5.36 -11.52 2.18
C TYR A 168 6.54 -11.38 3.13
N GLN A 169 7.05 -12.47 3.71
CA GLN A 169 8.27 -12.43 4.52
C GLN A 169 9.49 -12.00 3.68
N GLN A 170 9.59 -12.51 2.45
CA GLN A 170 10.68 -12.13 1.55
C GLN A 170 10.54 -10.66 1.12
N LEU A 171 9.32 -10.19 0.84
CA LEU A 171 9.04 -8.79 0.55
C LEU A 171 9.47 -7.88 1.70
N ALA A 172 9.13 -8.24 2.93
CA ALA A 172 9.53 -7.46 4.10
C ALA A 172 11.06 -7.38 4.26
N LYS A 173 11.78 -8.48 4.02
CA LYS A 173 13.25 -8.48 4.03
C LYS A 173 13.83 -7.60 2.93
N GLU A 174 13.25 -7.66 1.74
CA GLU A 174 13.71 -6.84 0.61
C GLU A 174 13.40 -5.36 0.86
N PHE A 175 12.24 -5.03 1.45
CA PHE A 175 11.88 -3.68 1.84
C PHE A 175 12.91 -3.09 2.81
N LEU A 176 13.19 -3.80 3.92
CA LEU A 176 14.17 -3.36 4.92
C LEU A 176 15.61 -3.27 4.39
N ALA A 177 15.96 -4.01 3.34
CA ALA A 177 17.28 -3.95 2.73
C ALA A 177 17.47 -2.81 1.72
N ARG A 178 16.39 -2.10 1.35
CA ARG A 178 16.42 -0.95 0.43
C ARG A 178 16.57 0.39 1.14
N GLU A 179 16.36 0.40 2.46
CA GLU A 179 16.64 1.54 3.33
C GLU A 179 18.15 1.67 3.61
#